data_6cfb1158a8cdf39ed2adec38e2985334
#
_entry.id   6cfb1158a8cdf39ed2adec38e2985334
#
_cell.length_a   1.000
_cell.length_b   1.000
_cell.length_c   1.000
_cell.angle_alpha   90.00
_cell.angle_beta   90.00
_cell.angle_gamma   90.00
#
_symmetry.space_group_name_H-M   'P 1'
#
loop_
_entity.id
_entity.type
_entity.pdbx_description
1 polymer ?
#
loop_
_entity_poly.entity_id
_entity_poly.type
_entity_poly.pdbx_seq_one_letter_code
_entity_poly.pdbx_strand_id
1 'polypeptide(L)'
;HYIHSPKHRQDDEPIFIFDSTFADKGKKMRELLNEYTIPEWFDEDLFDCLSEEERPNFRWLLLSTRGAGTSLHVDPVCTSAWNTMIQGKKRWILFPPKTFKSEDDFDSIMRGAEWFLKEYPKYKHLPHKDIIQLPGETVFLPSDWWHITVNFEDSIAVTQNILTPNN
;
A
#
# COMPACT_ATOMS: atom_id res chain seq x y z
N HIS A 1 -13.51 15.62 11.30
CA HIS A 1 -14.97 15.63 11.04
C HIS A 1 -15.41 14.71 9.91
N TYR A 2 -14.61 14.47 8.84
CA TYR A 2 -14.97 13.60 7.71
C TYR A 2 -15.15 12.14 8.14
N ILE A 3 -14.18 11.54 8.83
CA ILE A 3 -14.18 10.14 9.26
C ILE A 3 -15.40 9.79 10.15
N HIS A 4 -15.87 10.76 10.94
CA HIS A 4 -17.04 10.58 11.81
C HIS A 4 -18.37 10.95 11.15
N SER A 5 -18.34 11.37 9.88
CA SER A 5 -19.54 11.74 9.13
C SER A 5 -20.12 10.55 8.36
N PRO A 6 -21.45 10.32 8.40
CA PRO A 6 -22.06 9.31 7.52
C PRO A 6 -21.82 9.57 6.03
N LYS A 7 -21.45 10.79 5.63
CA LYS A 7 -21.20 11.18 4.24
C LYS A 7 -20.01 10.45 3.60
N HIS A 8 -18.96 10.11 4.39
CA HIS A 8 -17.81 9.40 3.84
C HIS A 8 -18.15 8.00 3.30
N ARG A 9 -19.25 7.39 3.79
CA ARG A 9 -19.72 6.08 3.33
C ARG A 9 -20.42 6.11 1.97
N GLN A 10 -20.73 7.31 1.48
CA GLN A 10 -21.42 7.57 0.21
C GLN A 10 -20.52 8.36 -0.75
N ASP A 11 -19.27 8.56 -0.40
CA ASP A 11 -18.33 9.31 -1.21
C ASP A 11 -17.77 8.40 -2.32
N ASP A 12 -17.86 8.89 -3.55
CA ASP A 12 -17.33 8.19 -4.71
C ASP A 12 -15.79 8.19 -4.72
N GLU A 13 -15.15 9.14 -4.00
CA GLU A 13 -13.72 9.22 -3.78
C GLU A 13 -13.37 9.21 -2.28
N PRO A 14 -13.41 8.04 -1.61
CA PRO A 14 -13.11 7.95 -0.19
C PRO A 14 -11.67 8.39 0.12
N ILE A 15 -11.46 9.03 1.27
CA ILE A 15 -10.15 9.53 1.67
C ILE A 15 -9.13 8.40 1.83
N PHE A 16 -7.99 8.61 1.18
CA PHE A 16 -6.79 7.78 1.31
C PHE A 16 -5.59 8.70 1.55
N ILE A 17 -5.03 8.64 2.75
CA ILE A 17 -3.83 9.39 3.14
C ILE A 17 -2.64 8.44 3.05
N PHE A 18 -1.63 8.86 2.32
CA PHE A 18 -0.37 8.17 2.10
C PHE A 18 0.76 9.13 2.47
N ASP A 19 1.18 9.09 3.73
CA ASP A 19 2.04 10.11 4.34
C ASP A 19 3.45 9.58 4.59
N SER A 20 4.41 9.98 3.76
CA SER A 20 5.84 9.63 3.90
C SER A 20 6.57 10.53 4.89
N THR A 21 6.00 11.69 5.22
CA THR A 21 6.63 12.69 6.08
C THR A 21 6.01 12.76 7.47
N PHE A 22 5.25 11.74 7.87
CA PHE A 22 4.53 11.75 9.14
C PHE A 22 5.46 12.00 10.34
N ALA A 23 6.69 11.47 10.31
CA ALA A 23 7.66 11.62 11.38
C ALA A 23 8.21 13.05 11.53
N ASP A 24 8.07 13.89 10.49
CA ASP A 24 8.56 15.28 10.49
C ASP A 24 7.52 16.26 11.05
N LYS A 25 6.29 15.80 11.27
CA LYS A 25 5.16 16.61 11.74
C LYS A 25 5.13 16.84 13.25
N GLY A 26 6.28 16.71 13.90
CA GLY A 26 6.48 17.02 15.31
C GLY A 26 6.76 15.79 16.18
N LYS A 27 7.12 16.05 17.44
CA LYS A 27 7.64 15.03 18.37
C LYS A 27 6.73 13.80 18.50
N LYS A 28 5.43 14.01 18.68
CA LYS A 28 4.46 12.91 18.85
C LYS A 28 4.36 12.01 17.63
N MET A 29 4.44 12.59 16.43
CA MET A 29 4.40 11.81 15.20
C MET A 29 5.72 11.04 14.98
N ARG A 30 6.84 11.62 15.39
CA ARG A 30 8.14 10.94 15.36
C ARG A 30 8.18 9.77 16.34
N GLU A 31 7.53 9.86 17.49
CA GLU A 31 7.44 8.77 18.47
C GLU A 31 6.79 7.51 17.87
N LEU A 32 5.92 7.65 16.84
CA LEU A 32 5.35 6.49 16.14
C LEU A 32 6.41 5.57 15.51
N LEU A 33 7.61 6.08 15.21
CA LEU A 33 8.72 5.26 14.70
C LEU A 33 9.23 4.24 15.72
N ASN A 34 8.94 4.44 17.01
CA ASN A 34 9.32 3.54 18.10
C ASN A 34 8.20 2.54 18.44
N GLU A 35 7.01 2.71 17.86
CA GLU A 35 5.85 1.86 18.15
C GLU A 35 5.78 0.60 17.27
N TYR A 36 6.69 0.47 16.30
CA TYR A 36 6.82 -0.71 15.47
C TYR A 36 8.27 -1.06 15.22
N THR A 37 8.54 -2.32 14.91
CA THR A 37 9.86 -2.81 14.50
C THR A 37 9.76 -3.31 13.05
N ILE A 38 10.84 -3.13 12.30
CA ILE A 38 10.96 -3.76 10.98
C ILE A 38 11.00 -5.28 11.21
N PRO A 39 10.16 -6.07 10.53
CA PRO A 39 10.24 -7.52 10.65
C PRO A 39 11.62 -8.03 10.24
N GLU A 40 12.17 -8.99 10.97
CA GLU A 40 13.56 -9.48 10.78
C GLU A 40 13.89 -9.98 9.37
N TRP A 41 12.86 -10.39 8.61
CA TRP A 41 13.01 -10.80 7.20
C TRP A 41 13.26 -9.63 6.23
N PHE A 42 13.16 -8.39 6.70
CA PHE A 42 13.25 -7.15 5.90
C PHE A 42 14.29 -6.18 6.46
N ASP A 43 15.23 -6.65 7.29
CA ASP A 43 16.28 -5.85 7.90
C ASP A 43 17.47 -5.60 6.95
N GLU A 44 17.64 -6.40 5.90
CA GLU A 44 18.62 -6.15 4.84
C GLU A 44 18.05 -5.22 3.77
N ASP A 45 18.33 -3.93 3.87
CA ASP A 45 17.86 -2.91 2.92
C ASP A 45 19.07 -2.17 2.30
N LEU A 46 19.30 -2.34 1.01
CA LEU A 46 20.41 -1.66 0.33
C LEU A 46 20.29 -0.13 0.35
N PHE A 47 19.12 0.43 0.59
CA PHE A 47 18.97 1.86 0.83
C PHE A 47 19.68 2.34 2.09
N ASP A 48 20.02 1.47 3.03
CA ASP A 48 20.80 1.83 4.22
C ASP A 48 22.24 2.22 3.88
N CYS A 49 22.73 1.91 2.67
CA CYS A 49 24.00 2.38 2.15
C CYS A 49 23.98 3.87 1.73
N LEU A 50 22.80 4.47 1.61
CA LEU A 50 22.64 5.87 1.22
C LEU A 50 22.56 6.78 2.46
N SER A 51 22.96 8.05 2.29
CA SER A 51 22.69 9.05 3.30
C SER A 51 21.17 9.34 3.40
N GLU A 52 20.73 9.92 4.53
CA GLU A 52 19.31 10.31 4.69
C GLU A 52 18.82 11.27 3.59
N GLU A 53 19.73 12.10 3.05
CA GLU A 53 19.40 13.07 1.98
C GLU A 53 19.27 12.42 0.60
N GLU A 54 19.99 11.31 0.37
CA GLU A 54 19.97 10.59 -0.90
C GLU A 54 18.92 9.48 -0.94
N ARG A 55 18.50 9.00 0.23
CA ARG A 55 17.51 7.94 0.34
C ARG A 55 16.14 8.45 -0.12
N PRO A 56 15.47 7.79 -1.08
CA PRO A 56 14.10 8.15 -1.45
C PRO A 56 13.14 7.90 -0.29
N ASN A 57 11.96 8.52 -0.33
CA ASN A 57 10.88 8.16 0.59
C ASN A 57 10.64 6.66 0.53
N PHE A 58 10.74 5.98 1.65
CA PHE A 58 10.67 4.51 1.72
C PHE A 58 9.63 3.98 2.70
N ARG A 59 9.10 4.83 3.57
CA ARG A 59 8.09 4.44 4.58
C ARG A 59 6.93 5.40 4.59
N TRP A 60 5.74 4.87 4.85
CA TRP A 60 4.50 5.65 4.88
C TRP A 60 3.58 5.18 5.99
N LEU A 61 2.89 6.15 6.60
CA LEU A 61 1.70 5.92 7.40
C LEU A 61 0.48 6.04 6.49
N LEU A 62 -0.34 5.00 6.46
CA LEU A 62 -1.55 4.96 5.67
C LEU A 62 -2.77 5.10 6.57
N LEU A 63 -3.61 6.07 6.26
CA LEU A 63 -4.91 6.26 6.89
C LEU A 63 -5.96 6.28 5.79
N SER A 64 -6.91 5.39 5.85
CA SER A 64 -7.88 5.27 4.77
C SER A 64 -9.26 4.91 5.27
N THR A 65 -10.28 5.41 4.61
CA THR A 65 -11.66 5.07 4.90
C THR A 65 -12.11 3.85 4.09
N ARG A 66 -13.20 3.24 4.52
CA ARG A 66 -13.84 2.15 3.79
C ARG A 66 -14.08 2.52 2.32
N GLY A 67 -13.79 1.60 1.40
CA GLY A 67 -13.92 1.80 -0.04
C GLY A 67 -12.71 2.44 -0.69
N ALA A 68 -11.87 3.16 0.07
CA ALA A 68 -10.61 3.70 -0.42
C ALA A 68 -9.60 2.58 -0.73
N GLY A 69 -8.63 2.90 -1.56
CA GLY A 69 -7.53 2.01 -1.91
C GLY A 69 -6.59 2.64 -2.94
N THR A 70 -5.61 1.87 -3.38
CA THR A 70 -4.69 2.28 -4.44
C THR A 70 -5.31 2.05 -5.82
N SER A 71 -4.74 2.63 -6.85
CA SER A 71 -4.88 2.16 -8.23
C SER A 71 -4.02 0.91 -8.44
N LEU A 72 -4.18 0.24 -9.59
CA LEU A 72 -3.30 -0.84 -10.02
C LEU A 72 -1.95 -0.23 -10.43
N HIS A 73 -0.86 -0.68 -9.82
CA HIS A 73 0.49 -0.15 -10.07
C HIS A 73 1.57 -1.17 -9.68
N VAL A 74 2.80 -0.83 -10.02
CA VAL A 74 4.04 -1.47 -9.54
C VAL A 74 4.78 -0.45 -8.70
N ASP A 75 5.42 -0.86 -7.62
CA ASP A 75 6.23 0.04 -6.81
C ASP A 75 7.43 0.58 -7.60
N PRO A 76 7.80 1.85 -7.40
CA PRO A 76 8.90 2.47 -8.15
C PRO A 76 10.26 1.89 -7.75
N VAL A 77 11.27 2.16 -8.61
CA VAL A 77 12.70 1.86 -8.33
C VAL A 77 12.94 0.37 -8.08
N CYS A 78 12.14 -0.52 -8.68
CA CYS A 78 12.26 -1.98 -8.52
C CYS A 78 12.27 -2.42 -7.05
N THR A 79 11.61 -1.70 -6.15
CA THR A 79 11.57 -2.06 -4.73
C THR A 79 10.59 -3.18 -4.46
N SER A 80 10.90 -4.01 -3.49
CA SER A 80 9.93 -4.81 -2.76
C SER A 80 9.31 -3.96 -1.65
N ALA A 81 8.18 -4.38 -1.10
CA ALA A 81 7.58 -3.69 0.03
C ALA A 81 6.99 -4.67 1.05
N TRP A 82 6.87 -4.22 2.28
CA TRP A 82 6.02 -4.86 3.28
C TRP A 82 4.97 -3.87 3.77
N ASN A 83 3.80 -4.39 4.09
CA ASN A 83 2.68 -3.61 4.61
C ASN A 83 2.08 -4.33 5.81
N THR A 84 2.09 -3.69 6.97
CA THR A 84 1.51 -4.22 8.20
C THR A 84 0.22 -3.48 8.54
N MET A 85 -0.86 -4.23 8.69
CA MET A 85 -2.15 -3.70 9.10
C MET A 85 -2.20 -3.54 10.61
N ILE A 86 -2.45 -2.31 11.08
CA ILE A 86 -2.64 -1.99 12.50
C ILE A 86 -4.11 -2.10 12.88
N GLN A 87 -4.98 -1.55 12.04
CA GLN A 87 -6.43 -1.55 12.23
C GLN A 87 -7.14 -1.64 10.89
N GLY A 88 -8.34 -2.26 10.88
CA GLY A 88 -9.19 -2.36 9.71
C GLY A 88 -9.03 -3.68 8.96
N LYS A 89 -9.48 -3.70 7.71
CA LYS A 89 -9.46 -4.88 6.85
C LYS A 89 -9.26 -4.45 5.40
N LYS A 90 -8.30 -5.07 4.73
CA LYS A 90 -7.90 -4.72 3.36
C LYS A 90 -7.88 -5.96 2.48
N ARG A 91 -8.29 -5.80 1.22
CA ARG A 91 -8.11 -6.81 0.17
C ARG A 91 -7.01 -6.35 -0.76
N TRP A 92 -6.19 -7.28 -1.17
CA TRP A 92 -5.13 -7.14 -2.14
C TRP A 92 -5.38 -8.05 -3.33
N ILE A 93 -5.14 -7.56 -4.52
CA ILE A 93 -4.95 -8.40 -5.71
C ILE A 93 -3.53 -8.14 -6.22
N LEU A 94 -2.74 -9.20 -6.36
CA LEU A 94 -1.38 -9.15 -6.86
C LEU A 94 -1.27 -9.99 -8.14
N PHE A 95 -0.86 -9.36 -9.23
CA PHE A 95 -0.57 -10.04 -10.48
C PHE A 95 0.94 -10.22 -10.65
N PRO A 96 1.40 -11.36 -11.19
CA PRO A 96 2.82 -11.59 -11.45
C PRO A 96 3.42 -10.55 -12.39
N PRO A 97 4.75 -10.35 -12.37
CA PRO A 97 5.46 -9.55 -13.35
C PRO A 97 5.08 -9.96 -14.78
N LYS A 98 5.02 -8.99 -15.69
CA LYS A 98 4.68 -9.18 -17.12
C LYS A 98 3.20 -9.55 -17.40
N THR A 99 2.33 -9.57 -16.40
CA THR A 99 0.87 -9.73 -16.65
C THR A 99 0.34 -8.58 -17.49
N PHE A 100 0.79 -7.36 -17.20
CA PHE A 100 0.53 -6.15 -17.99
C PHE A 100 1.86 -5.65 -18.56
N LYS A 101 1.81 -5.07 -19.77
CA LYS A 101 3.02 -4.53 -20.44
C LYS A 101 3.31 -3.11 -20.01
N SER A 102 2.25 -2.34 -19.75
CA SER A 102 2.30 -0.95 -19.31
C SER A 102 1.01 -0.56 -18.58
N GLU A 103 0.97 0.64 -18.01
CA GLU A 103 -0.24 1.22 -17.43
C GLU A 103 -1.34 1.50 -18.48
N ASP A 104 -1.01 1.49 -19.76
CA ASP A 104 -1.99 1.66 -20.84
C ASP A 104 -2.88 0.42 -21.06
N ASP A 105 -2.52 -0.72 -20.47
CA ASP A 105 -3.27 -1.97 -20.59
C ASP A 105 -4.56 -1.98 -19.72
N PHE A 106 -4.73 -0.98 -18.85
CA PHE A 106 -5.87 -0.87 -17.92
C PHE A 106 -6.17 0.60 -17.56
N ASP A 107 -7.29 0.85 -16.88
CA ASP A 107 -7.59 2.18 -16.34
C ASP A 107 -6.75 2.44 -15.08
N SER A 108 -5.62 3.13 -15.25
CA SER A 108 -4.66 3.47 -14.19
C SER A 108 -5.16 4.54 -13.21
N ILE A 109 -6.29 5.19 -13.50
CA ILE A 109 -6.89 6.23 -12.65
C ILE A 109 -7.82 5.61 -11.61
N MET A 110 -8.54 4.55 -11.99
CA MET A 110 -9.47 3.88 -11.08
C MET A 110 -8.76 3.29 -9.88
N ARG A 111 -9.34 3.47 -8.71
CA ARG A 111 -8.78 3.01 -7.44
C ARG A 111 -9.85 2.41 -6.52
N GLY A 112 -9.38 1.66 -5.51
CA GLY A 112 -10.23 1.14 -4.45
C GLY A 112 -11.46 0.40 -4.97
N ALA A 113 -12.60 0.64 -4.34
CA ALA A 113 -13.85 -0.06 -4.63
C ALA A 113 -14.30 0.09 -6.09
N GLU A 114 -14.09 1.24 -6.72
CA GLU A 114 -14.48 1.46 -8.11
C GLU A 114 -13.78 0.49 -9.07
N TRP A 115 -12.46 0.32 -8.91
CA TRP A 115 -11.70 -0.63 -9.73
C TRP A 115 -12.18 -2.07 -9.52
N PHE A 116 -12.43 -2.47 -8.27
CA PHE A 116 -12.91 -3.81 -7.97
C PHE A 116 -14.30 -4.10 -8.57
N LEU A 117 -15.13 -3.07 -8.73
CA LEU A 117 -16.46 -3.21 -9.34
C LEU A 117 -16.42 -3.22 -10.87
N LYS A 118 -15.60 -2.36 -11.48
CA LYS A 118 -15.62 -2.11 -12.93
C LYS A 118 -14.53 -2.85 -13.71
N GLU A 119 -13.32 -2.93 -13.14
CA GLU A 119 -12.16 -3.48 -13.82
C GLU A 119 -11.83 -4.92 -13.42
N TYR A 120 -11.87 -5.25 -12.13
CA TYR A 120 -11.52 -6.59 -11.65
C TYR A 120 -12.25 -7.73 -12.38
N PRO A 121 -13.54 -7.64 -12.74
CA PRO A 121 -14.23 -8.66 -13.52
C PRO A 121 -13.57 -9.00 -14.86
N LYS A 122 -12.82 -8.06 -15.46
CA LYS A 122 -12.11 -8.25 -16.73
C LYS A 122 -10.83 -9.06 -16.54
N TYR A 123 -10.19 -8.95 -15.37
CA TYR A 123 -8.85 -9.51 -15.10
C TYR A 123 -8.83 -10.69 -14.13
N LYS A 124 -9.95 -10.98 -13.43
CA LYS A 124 -10.03 -12.08 -12.45
C LYS A 124 -9.70 -13.47 -12.99
N HIS A 125 -9.71 -13.65 -14.31
CA HIS A 125 -9.34 -14.90 -14.97
C HIS A 125 -7.82 -15.08 -15.15
N LEU A 126 -7.05 -13.99 -15.02
CA LEU A 126 -5.59 -14.02 -15.09
C LEU A 126 -5.01 -14.63 -13.81
N PRO A 127 -3.82 -15.24 -13.87
CA PRO A 127 -3.12 -15.67 -12.68
C PRO A 127 -2.90 -14.51 -11.71
N HIS A 128 -3.32 -14.65 -10.46
CA HIS A 128 -3.14 -13.63 -9.42
C HIS A 128 -3.17 -14.22 -8.01
N LYS A 129 -2.76 -13.45 -7.03
CA LYS A 129 -2.98 -13.71 -5.61
C LYS A 129 -4.10 -12.80 -5.10
N ASP A 130 -5.03 -13.36 -4.35
CA ASP A 130 -6.14 -12.64 -3.70
C ASP A 130 -5.97 -12.80 -2.19
N ILE A 131 -5.69 -11.70 -1.49
CA ILE A 131 -5.31 -11.72 -0.08
C ILE A 131 -6.26 -10.81 0.69
N ILE A 132 -6.79 -11.31 1.80
CA ILE A 132 -7.46 -10.50 2.83
C ILE A 132 -6.47 -10.31 3.97
N GLN A 133 -6.15 -9.07 4.26
CA GLN A 133 -5.25 -8.67 5.32
C GLN A 133 -6.04 -8.17 6.53
N LEU A 134 -5.74 -8.72 7.70
CA LEU A 134 -6.33 -8.39 9.00
C LEU A 134 -5.32 -7.66 9.91
N PRO A 135 -5.76 -7.05 11.02
CA PRO A 135 -4.85 -6.43 11.98
C PRO A 135 -3.79 -7.41 12.50
N GLY A 136 -2.55 -6.94 12.57
CA GLY A 136 -1.39 -7.73 12.96
C GLY A 136 -0.75 -8.55 11.83
N GLU A 137 -1.36 -8.61 10.66
CA GLU A 137 -0.79 -9.31 9.50
C GLU A 137 0.08 -8.39 8.66
N THR A 138 1.17 -8.95 8.14
CA THR A 138 2.08 -8.29 7.19
C THR A 138 1.96 -8.96 5.82
N VAL A 139 1.70 -8.18 4.80
CA VAL A 139 1.75 -8.60 3.40
C VAL A 139 3.09 -8.18 2.83
N PHE A 140 3.79 -9.13 2.22
CA PHE A 140 5.00 -8.89 1.45
C PHE A 140 4.65 -8.74 -0.03
N LEU A 141 5.20 -7.71 -0.65
CA LEU A 141 5.07 -7.38 -2.06
C LEU A 141 6.44 -7.52 -2.74
N PRO A 142 6.66 -8.56 -3.53
CA PRO A 142 7.90 -8.67 -4.29
C PRO A 142 7.99 -7.55 -5.34
N SER A 143 9.22 -7.17 -5.72
CA SER A 143 9.43 -6.18 -6.78
C SER A 143 8.76 -6.61 -8.10
N ASP A 144 8.37 -5.65 -8.91
CA ASP A 144 7.73 -5.84 -10.22
C ASP A 144 6.34 -6.52 -10.18
N TRP A 145 5.78 -6.81 -9.00
CA TRP A 145 4.41 -7.31 -8.92
C TRP A 145 3.41 -6.17 -9.02
N TRP A 146 2.51 -6.27 -9.97
CA TRP A 146 1.36 -5.38 -10.08
C TRP A 146 0.42 -5.61 -8.91
N HIS A 147 -0.01 -4.55 -8.26
CA HIS A 147 -0.89 -4.70 -7.12
C HIS A 147 -1.90 -3.56 -6.99
N ILE A 148 -3.01 -3.90 -6.38
CA ILE A 148 -4.11 -2.98 -6.08
C ILE A 148 -4.75 -3.37 -4.77
N THR A 149 -5.30 -2.38 -4.06
CA THR A 149 -5.95 -2.58 -2.76
C THR A 149 -7.33 -1.95 -2.69
N VAL A 150 -8.16 -2.50 -1.80
CA VAL A 150 -9.37 -1.85 -1.32
C VAL A 150 -9.55 -2.10 0.17
N ASN A 151 -9.93 -1.08 0.91
CA ASN A 151 -10.22 -1.19 2.34
C ASN A 151 -11.69 -1.52 2.55
N PHE A 152 -11.98 -2.57 3.30
CA PHE A 152 -13.34 -2.96 3.69
C PHE A 152 -13.84 -2.21 4.92
N GLU A 153 -12.90 -1.65 5.68
CA GLU A 153 -13.12 -0.89 6.91
C GLU A 153 -12.19 0.32 6.93
N ASP A 154 -12.46 1.29 7.79
CA ASP A 154 -11.51 2.37 8.08
C ASP A 154 -10.22 1.76 8.63
N SER A 155 -9.10 2.07 7.99
CA SER A 155 -7.87 1.31 8.14
C SER A 155 -6.68 2.19 8.49
N ILE A 156 -5.80 1.64 9.31
CA ILE A 156 -4.48 2.19 9.63
C ILE A 156 -3.44 1.11 9.31
N ALA A 157 -2.43 1.48 8.54
CA ALA A 157 -1.32 0.59 8.21
C ALA A 157 0.00 1.35 8.12
N VAL A 158 1.09 0.62 8.31
CA VAL A 158 2.45 1.10 8.01
C VAL A 158 2.99 0.27 6.87
N THR A 159 3.63 0.93 5.91
CA THR A 159 4.30 0.27 4.79
C THR A 159 5.71 0.83 4.61
N GLN A 160 6.60 -0.02 4.16
CA GLN A 160 7.96 0.36 3.82
C GLN A 160 8.43 -0.36 2.57
N ASN A 161 9.01 0.41 1.65
CA ASN A 161 9.73 -0.13 0.51
C ASN A 161 11.16 -0.44 0.90
N ILE A 162 11.66 -1.55 0.39
CA ILE A 162 13.01 -2.05 0.63
C ILE A 162 13.65 -2.45 -0.71
N LEU A 163 14.95 -2.30 -0.80
CA LEU A 163 15.74 -2.78 -1.93
C LEU A 163 16.65 -3.91 -1.45
N THR A 164 16.35 -5.14 -1.85
CA THR A 164 17.13 -6.30 -1.46
C THR A 164 18.10 -6.73 -2.57
N PRO A 165 19.20 -7.44 -2.26
CA PRO A 165 20.15 -7.92 -3.28
C PRO A 165 19.54 -8.81 -4.36
N ASN A 166 18.36 -9.35 -4.11
CA ASN A 166 17.66 -10.29 -5.00
C ASN A 166 16.44 -9.68 -5.70
N ASN A 167 16.29 -8.36 -5.64
CA ASN A 167 15.22 -7.66 -6.37
C ASN A 167 15.50 -7.58 -7.86
#